data_e8aa66b82b1dba44a3ca070602f8d833
#
_entry.id   e8aa66b82b1dba44a3ca070602f8d833
#
_cell.length_a   1.000
_cell.length_b   1.000
_cell.length_c   1.000
_cell.angle_alpha   90.00
_cell.angle_beta   90.00
_cell.angle_gamma   90.00
#
_symmetry.space_group_name_H-M   'P 1'
#
loop_
_entity.id
_entity.type
_entity.pdbx_description
1 polymer ?
#
loop_
_entity_poly.entity_id
_entity_poly.type
_entity_poly.pdbx_seq_one_letter_code
_entity_poly.pdbx_strand_id
1 'polypeptide(L)'
;MNVATFAHRSEIDRRCVLLAMSTTAAVGLEAASSPQGRAASGSSGLKIDAHTHFAQLKFLDFAEKVEGRPFGLSPIFRSRPALTDVKSRIDLLDRNEIDVNVLVPTPWIEGFPKIYADPTLAVQAARLMNDELATVIAAQPKRFRGVAILPVIDPDAMVAELRRCVTELGFVGAFVAVGPTARRMDHPDYEHLYKALVELDATLWLHPSRPPTVGDYADERLSMFYDWLLVGWLHDTTSAMFRIVMSGVFDRYPSIRIVTHHHGGFIPLLAPRLTSAWPSAEGLGLPMPTKVSKPYVEHFRKFYCDTAVSGFGPKAIELAVDFFGPERVLFGSDAPLDIENGQVFITGALRSIDAMAVSSETRTAILSRNVARILKTG
;
A
#
# COMPACT_ATOMS: atom_id res chain seq x y z
N MET A 1 41.55 -26.78 -15.92
CA MET A 1 41.75 -25.38 -16.29
C MET A 1 41.08 -24.52 -15.27
N ASN A 2 41.89 -23.76 -14.61
CA ASN A 2 41.73 -22.74 -13.55
C ASN A 2 40.36 -22.32 -13.05
N VAL A 3 40.15 -22.67 -11.78
CA VAL A 3 39.22 -22.03 -10.84
C VAL A 3 39.98 -20.92 -10.14
N ALA A 4 39.82 -19.70 -10.56
CA ALA A 4 40.21 -18.50 -9.80
C ALA A 4 39.40 -17.31 -10.36
N THR A 5 38.41 -16.87 -9.62
CA THR A 5 37.91 -15.48 -9.48
C THR A 5 36.48 -15.48 -8.90
N PHE A 6 36.39 -15.59 -7.58
CA PHE A 6 35.14 -15.35 -6.85
C PHE A 6 35.44 -14.70 -5.49
N ALA A 7 35.96 -13.47 -5.53
CA ALA A 7 36.20 -12.68 -4.31
C ALA A 7 35.91 -11.17 -4.47
N HIS A 8 34.86 -10.79 -5.27
CA HIS A 8 34.52 -9.36 -5.44
C HIS A 8 33.02 -9.08 -5.36
N ARG A 9 32.30 -9.82 -4.50
CA ARG A 9 30.82 -9.77 -4.46
C ARG A 9 30.16 -9.01 -3.31
N SER A 10 30.92 -8.39 -2.39
CA SER A 10 30.31 -7.70 -1.24
C SER A 10 30.21 -6.17 -1.37
N GLU A 11 30.89 -5.57 -2.34
CA GLU A 11 30.89 -4.10 -2.48
C GLU A 11 29.83 -3.55 -3.46
N ILE A 12 29.36 -4.36 -4.42
CA ILE A 12 28.37 -3.93 -5.40
C ILE A 12 26.99 -3.80 -4.74
N ASP A 13 26.66 -4.65 -3.77
CA ASP A 13 25.37 -4.64 -3.07
C ASP A 13 25.13 -3.37 -2.25
N ARG A 14 26.20 -2.78 -1.69
CA ARG A 14 26.08 -1.55 -0.87
C ARG A 14 25.95 -0.29 -1.68
N ARG A 15 26.51 -0.24 -2.89
CA ARG A 15 26.46 0.95 -3.76
C ARG A 15 25.16 1.06 -4.55
N CYS A 16 24.57 -0.05 -4.98
CA CYS A 16 23.31 -0.02 -5.73
C CYS A 16 22.13 0.46 -4.87
N VAL A 17 22.06 0.08 -3.59
CA VAL A 17 20.98 0.54 -2.69
C VAL A 17 21.15 2.00 -2.26
N LEU A 18 22.39 2.47 -2.10
CA LEU A 18 22.68 3.85 -1.70
C LEU A 18 22.60 4.85 -2.86
N LEU A 19 22.92 4.44 -4.10
CA LEU A 19 22.77 5.33 -5.28
C LEU A 19 21.32 5.53 -5.70
N ALA A 20 20.44 4.62 -5.35
CA ALA A 20 19.03 4.68 -5.69
C ALA A 20 18.28 5.92 -5.15
N MET A 21 18.83 6.57 -4.13
CA MET A 21 18.16 7.70 -3.46
C MET A 21 18.98 9.00 -3.42
N SER A 22 20.16 9.05 -4.03
CA SER A 22 21.05 10.24 -3.96
C SER A 22 21.26 10.97 -5.29
N THR A 23 20.73 10.48 -6.41
CA THR A 23 20.85 11.16 -7.70
C THR A 23 19.51 11.63 -8.23
N THR A 24 18.93 12.66 -7.60
CA THR A 24 18.08 13.58 -8.33
C THR A 24 18.97 14.62 -9.01
N ALA A 25 19.36 14.35 -10.25
CA ALA A 25 19.83 15.40 -11.11
C ALA A 25 18.70 16.42 -11.27
N ALA A 26 18.96 17.66 -10.87
CA ALA A 26 18.08 18.79 -11.12
C ALA A 26 17.91 18.93 -12.63
N VAL A 27 16.81 18.41 -13.18
CA VAL A 27 16.32 18.82 -14.47
C VAL A 27 15.61 20.14 -14.24
N GLY A 28 16.31 21.23 -14.52
CA GLY A 28 15.73 22.57 -14.54
C GLY A 28 14.64 22.64 -15.60
N LEU A 29 13.39 22.53 -15.18
CA LEU A 29 12.27 23.12 -15.93
C LEU A 29 12.15 24.55 -15.45
N GLU A 30 12.55 25.50 -16.28
CA GLU A 30 12.20 26.91 -16.12
C GLU A 30 10.67 27.03 -16.15
N ALA A 31 10.07 27.09 -14.97
CA ALA A 31 8.66 27.47 -14.83
C ALA A 31 8.60 29.01 -14.87
N ALA A 32 7.97 29.53 -15.91
CA ALA A 32 7.64 30.93 -16.02
C ALA A 32 6.85 31.36 -14.76
N SER A 33 7.47 32.22 -13.98
CA SER A 33 6.90 32.85 -12.80
C SER A 33 5.83 33.87 -13.17
N SER A 34 4.59 33.64 -12.76
CA SER A 34 3.62 34.68 -12.53
C SER A 34 3.10 34.56 -11.10
N PRO A 35 3.31 35.57 -10.24
CA PRO A 35 2.76 35.57 -8.91
C PRO A 35 1.35 36.15 -8.95
N GLN A 36 0.35 35.32 -9.09
CA GLN A 36 -0.99 35.69 -8.66
C GLN A 36 -1.33 34.90 -7.43
N GLY A 37 -1.22 35.59 -6.29
CA GLY A 37 -1.75 35.14 -5.01
C GLY A 37 -3.25 34.86 -5.14
N ARG A 38 -3.60 33.60 -5.29
CA ARG A 38 -4.96 33.14 -5.12
C ARG A 38 -5.14 32.85 -3.63
N ALA A 39 -5.94 33.70 -3.00
CA ALA A 39 -6.39 33.47 -1.64
C ALA A 39 -6.87 32.03 -1.50
N ALA A 40 -6.32 31.31 -0.53
CA ALA A 40 -6.80 30.00 -0.14
C ALA A 40 -8.27 30.16 0.26
N SER A 41 -9.18 29.68 -0.57
CA SER A 41 -10.57 29.54 -0.19
C SER A 41 -10.61 28.40 0.82
N GLY A 42 -10.66 28.75 2.10
CA GLY A 42 -10.75 27.81 3.20
C GLY A 42 -12.00 26.96 3.08
N SER A 43 -11.89 25.74 2.59
CA SER A 43 -12.78 24.67 2.97
C SER A 43 -12.17 23.99 4.18
N SER A 44 -12.59 24.38 5.38
CA SER A 44 -12.22 23.73 6.64
C SER A 44 -12.93 22.36 6.76
N GLY A 45 -12.80 21.51 5.74
CA GLY A 45 -13.34 20.17 5.75
C GLY A 45 -12.30 19.18 6.28
N LEU A 46 -12.76 18.20 7.06
CA LEU A 46 -11.97 17.09 7.54
C LEU A 46 -11.13 16.46 6.40
N LYS A 47 -9.82 16.26 6.62
CA LYS A 47 -8.93 15.54 5.72
C LYS A 47 -8.42 14.26 6.41
N ILE A 48 -8.65 13.12 5.78
CA ILE A 48 -8.22 11.80 6.30
C ILE A 48 -7.30 11.15 5.27
N ASP A 49 -6.05 10.95 5.64
CA ASP A 49 -5.09 10.25 4.81
C ASP A 49 -5.17 8.74 5.09
N ALA A 50 -5.69 7.99 4.12
CA ALA A 50 -6.00 6.56 4.22
C ALA A 50 -4.76 5.66 4.05
N HIS A 51 -3.62 6.22 3.63
CA HIS A 51 -2.44 5.44 3.35
C HIS A 51 -1.17 6.22 3.68
N THR A 52 -0.55 5.84 4.78
CA THR A 52 0.77 6.31 5.18
C THR A 52 1.54 5.21 5.89
N HIS A 53 2.85 5.33 5.95
CA HIS A 53 3.71 4.35 6.59
C HIS A 53 4.18 4.81 7.96
N PHE A 54 4.29 3.86 8.90
CA PHE A 54 4.95 4.06 10.18
C PHE A 54 5.85 2.86 10.49
N ALA A 55 7.14 3.11 10.75
CA ALA A 55 8.12 2.05 10.94
C ALA A 55 8.18 1.61 12.41
N GLN A 56 8.07 0.30 12.62
CA GLN A 56 8.22 -0.35 13.90
C GLN A 56 9.69 -0.70 14.12
N LEU A 57 10.42 0.15 14.84
CA LEU A 57 11.87 -0.01 15.03
C LEU A 57 12.22 -1.22 15.90
N LYS A 58 11.40 -1.58 16.88
CA LYS A 58 11.62 -2.78 17.68
C LYS A 58 11.51 -4.05 16.84
N PHE A 59 10.55 -4.07 15.91
CA PHE A 59 10.45 -5.16 14.96
C PHE A 59 11.66 -5.19 14.02
N LEU A 60 12.11 -4.04 13.53
CA LEU A 60 13.28 -3.98 12.65
C LEU A 60 14.53 -4.52 13.34
N ASP A 61 14.77 -4.16 14.61
CA ASP A 61 15.88 -4.68 15.42
C ASP A 61 15.77 -6.21 15.62
N PHE A 62 14.57 -6.70 15.93
CA PHE A 62 14.28 -8.12 16.04
C PHE A 62 14.56 -8.87 14.73
N ALA A 63 14.05 -8.34 13.62
CA ALA A 63 14.18 -8.95 12.31
C ALA A 63 15.63 -9.01 11.82
N GLU A 64 16.40 -7.93 11.98
CA GLU A 64 17.82 -7.91 11.65
C GLU A 64 18.63 -8.91 12.46
N LYS A 65 18.30 -9.10 13.75
CA LYS A 65 18.90 -10.10 14.60
C LYS A 65 18.60 -11.53 14.14
N VAL A 66 17.35 -11.84 13.80
CA VAL A 66 16.93 -13.17 13.31
C VAL A 66 17.55 -13.48 11.96
N GLU A 67 17.54 -12.52 11.04
CA GLU A 67 18.14 -12.66 9.71
C GLU A 67 19.67 -12.76 9.76
N GLY A 68 20.30 -12.21 10.80
CA GLY A 68 21.76 -12.15 10.95
C GLY A 68 22.42 -11.13 10.01
N ARG A 69 21.64 -10.17 9.50
CA ARG A 69 22.10 -9.11 8.60
C ARG A 69 21.20 -7.89 8.68
N PRO A 70 21.71 -6.68 8.40
CA PRO A 70 20.87 -5.50 8.29
C PRO A 70 19.86 -5.61 7.16
N PHE A 71 18.68 -5.04 7.36
CA PHE A 71 17.71 -4.84 6.29
C PHE A 71 18.19 -3.71 5.36
N GLY A 72 18.10 -3.91 4.05
CA GLY A 72 18.68 -2.98 3.06
C GLY A 72 18.16 -1.54 3.16
N LEU A 73 16.90 -1.35 3.56
CA LEU A 73 16.30 -0.03 3.74
C LEU A 73 16.39 0.50 5.19
N SER A 74 17.01 -0.24 6.10
CA SER A 74 17.14 0.13 7.52
C SER A 74 17.71 1.55 7.74
N PRO A 75 18.78 1.98 7.03
CA PRO A 75 19.29 3.35 7.18
C PRO A 75 18.25 4.42 6.85
N ILE A 76 17.43 4.17 5.83
CA ILE A 76 16.37 5.09 5.40
C ILE A 76 15.29 5.17 6.48
N PHE A 77 14.81 4.02 6.96
CA PHE A 77 13.78 3.97 7.99
C PHE A 77 14.22 4.67 9.27
N ARG A 78 15.46 4.43 9.71
CA ARG A 78 16.00 5.05 10.93
C ARG A 78 16.31 6.54 10.79
N SER A 79 16.53 7.04 9.56
CA SER A 79 16.88 8.45 9.31
C SER A 79 15.71 9.37 9.02
N ARG A 80 14.46 8.82 8.95
CA ARG A 80 13.26 9.61 8.63
C ARG A 80 12.41 9.85 9.88
N PRO A 81 12.46 11.04 10.49
CA PRO A 81 11.76 11.30 11.74
C PRO A 81 10.25 11.06 11.65
N ALA A 82 9.57 11.54 10.60
CA ALA A 82 8.12 11.35 10.49
C ALA A 82 7.72 9.87 10.26
N LEU A 83 8.66 8.96 9.97
CA LEU A 83 8.40 7.53 9.85
C LEU A 83 8.42 6.81 11.21
N THR A 84 9.12 7.35 12.21
CA THR A 84 9.44 6.65 13.47
C THR A 84 9.10 7.42 14.74
N ASP A 85 8.91 8.75 14.63
CA ASP A 85 8.63 9.63 15.77
C ASP A 85 7.25 10.27 15.68
N VAL A 86 6.46 10.12 16.74
CA VAL A 86 5.08 10.61 16.84
C VAL A 86 5.02 12.14 16.70
N LYS A 87 5.94 12.86 17.36
CA LYS A 87 5.93 14.34 17.32
C LYS A 87 6.22 14.82 15.90
N SER A 88 7.25 14.30 15.26
CA SER A 88 7.59 14.66 13.87
C SER A 88 6.47 14.33 12.89
N ARG A 89 5.74 13.22 13.14
CA ARG A 89 4.55 12.89 12.36
C ARG A 89 3.44 13.90 12.56
N ILE A 90 3.11 14.27 13.79
CA ILE A 90 2.08 15.27 14.06
C ILE A 90 2.45 16.62 13.44
N ASP A 91 3.69 17.07 13.59
CA ASP A 91 4.18 18.30 12.97
C ASP A 91 4.01 18.28 11.42
N LEU A 92 4.21 17.11 10.78
CA LEU A 92 3.96 16.93 9.34
C LEU A 92 2.47 17.04 9.00
N LEU A 93 1.60 16.38 9.76
CA LEU A 93 0.16 16.43 9.55
C LEU A 93 -0.41 17.84 9.74
N ASP A 94 0.01 18.54 10.80
CA ASP A 94 -0.46 19.88 11.11
C ASP A 94 -0.07 20.90 10.03
N ARG A 95 1.15 20.82 9.50
CA ARG A 95 1.59 21.68 8.39
C ARG A 95 0.77 21.50 7.11
N ASN A 96 0.16 20.32 6.91
CA ASN A 96 -0.62 19.98 5.72
C ASN A 96 -2.13 19.95 6.01
N GLU A 97 -2.55 20.36 7.23
CA GLU A 97 -3.94 20.36 7.66
C GLU A 97 -4.62 18.99 7.50
N ILE A 98 -3.90 17.90 7.84
CA ILE A 98 -4.44 16.55 7.86
C ILE A 98 -4.90 16.21 9.26
N ASP A 99 -6.18 15.87 9.41
CA ASP A 99 -6.79 15.62 10.72
C ASP A 99 -6.54 14.19 11.21
N VAL A 100 -6.67 13.21 10.34
CA VAL A 100 -6.54 11.78 10.67
C VAL A 100 -5.63 11.09 9.67
N ASN A 101 -4.81 10.17 10.18
CA ASN A 101 -3.85 9.43 9.41
C ASN A 101 -4.00 7.92 9.68
N VAL A 102 -4.18 7.12 8.64
CA VAL A 102 -4.16 5.67 8.72
C VAL A 102 -2.72 5.19 8.59
N LEU A 103 -2.22 4.55 9.63
CA LEU A 103 -0.85 4.06 9.71
C LEU A 103 -0.75 2.61 9.23
N VAL A 104 -0.05 2.42 8.13
CA VAL A 104 0.32 1.11 7.59
C VAL A 104 1.69 0.73 8.17
N PRO A 105 1.82 -0.43 8.84
CA PRO A 105 3.10 -0.87 9.39
C PRO A 105 4.15 -1.10 8.29
N THR A 106 5.41 -0.84 8.60
CA THR A 106 6.56 -1.06 7.71
C THR A 106 7.85 -1.25 8.53
N PRO A 107 8.87 -2.05 8.08
CA PRO A 107 8.84 -2.94 6.92
C PRO A 107 7.93 -4.16 7.16
N TRP A 108 7.63 -4.92 6.11
CA TRP A 108 6.69 -6.05 6.20
C TRP A 108 7.41 -7.37 6.49
N ILE A 109 6.72 -8.32 7.12
CA ILE A 109 7.24 -9.64 7.49
C ILE A 109 7.76 -10.41 6.27
N GLU A 110 7.12 -10.26 5.12
CA GLU A 110 7.48 -10.89 3.84
C GLU A 110 8.85 -10.47 3.31
N GLY A 111 9.39 -9.36 3.80
CA GLY A 111 10.76 -8.90 3.50
C GLY A 111 11.86 -9.64 4.27
N PHE A 112 11.49 -10.51 5.23
CA PHE A 112 12.39 -11.23 6.13
C PHE A 112 12.20 -12.74 6.00
N PRO A 113 12.93 -13.41 5.08
CA PRO A 113 12.66 -14.80 4.71
C PRO A 113 12.68 -15.80 5.86
N LYS A 114 13.56 -15.66 6.85
CA LYS A 114 13.59 -16.57 8.00
C LYS A 114 12.38 -16.40 8.91
N ILE A 115 11.94 -15.16 9.10
CA ILE A 115 10.73 -14.85 9.90
C ILE A 115 9.51 -15.33 9.13
N TYR A 116 9.42 -15.01 7.84
CA TYR A 116 8.27 -15.37 7.02
C TYR A 116 8.10 -16.89 6.86
N ALA A 117 9.19 -17.67 6.83
CA ALA A 117 9.14 -19.12 6.70
C ALA A 117 8.81 -19.88 8.00
N ASP A 118 8.92 -19.24 9.16
CA ASP A 118 8.70 -19.85 10.48
C ASP A 118 7.42 -19.30 11.12
N PRO A 119 6.36 -20.13 11.29
CA PRO A 119 5.09 -19.69 11.88
C PRO A 119 5.25 -19.05 13.27
N THR A 120 6.14 -19.58 14.11
CA THR A 120 6.37 -19.04 15.46
C THR A 120 6.98 -17.65 15.40
N LEU A 121 8.00 -17.47 14.56
CA LEU A 121 8.63 -16.16 14.36
C LEU A 121 7.69 -15.17 13.68
N ALA A 122 6.88 -15.61 12.73
CA ALA A 122 5.89 -14.76 12.06
C ALA A 122 4.81 -14.24 13.05
N VAL A 123 4.32 -15.10 13.94
CA VAL A 123 3.38 -14.70 15.02
C VAL A 123 4.04 -13.72 15.98
N GLN A 124 5.28 -14.00 16.42
CA GLN A 124 6.01 -13.09 17.30
C GLN A 124 6.25 -11.73 16.64
N ALA A 125 6.62 -11.71 15.36
CA ALA A 125 6.85 -10.51 14.58
C ALA A 125 5.56 -9.68 14.45
N ALA A 126 4.45 -10.31 14.05
CA ALA A 126 3.16 -9.64 13.89
C ALA A 126 2.70 -8.97 15.21
N ARG A 127 2.78 -9.71 16.31
CA ARG A 127 2.43 -9.18 17.65
C ARG A 127 3.30 -8.00 18.04
N LEU A 128 4.62 -8.13 17.87
CA LEU A 128 5.57 -7.06 18.19
C LEU A 128 5.25 -5.78 17.42
N MET A 129 4.98 -5.90 16.11
CA MET A 129 4.63 -4.76 15.26
C MET A 129 3.31 -4.13 15.66
N ASN A 130 2.28 -4.93 15.89
CA ASN A 130 0.95 -4.44 16.24
C ASN A 130 0.94 -3.78 17.63
N ASP A 131 1.64 -4.33 18.61
CA ASP A 131 1.75 -3.75 19.97
C ASP A 131 2.52 -2.42 19.95
N GLU A 132 3.59 -2.33 19.15
CA GLU A 132 4.33 -1.08 18.96
C GLU A 132 3.44 -0.02 18.28
N LEU A 133 2.70 -0.39 17.23
CA LEU A 133 1.77 0.51 16.55
C LEU A 133 0.61 0.94 17.46
N ALA A 134 0.08 0.03 18.28
CA ALA A 134 -0.96 0.36 19.26
C ALA A 134 -0.49 1.42 20.27
N THR A 135 0.78 1.35 20.70
CA THR A 135 1.37 2.38 21.57
C THR A 135 1.40 3.75 20.89
N VAL A 136 1.74 3.80 19.59
CA VAL A 136 1.73 5.03 18.79
C VAL A 136 0.33 5.61 18.67
N ILE A 137 -0.66 4.76 18.39
CA ILE A 137 -2.07 5.18 18.27
C ILE A 137 -2.59 5.70 19.61
N ALA A 138 -2.30 5.00 20.71
CA ALA A 138 -2.72 5.40 22.05
C ALA A 138 -2.15 6.77 22.48
N ALA A 139 -0.97 7.15 21.97
CA ALA A 139 -0.40 8.48 22.22
C ALA A 139 -1.20 9.62 21.56
N GLN A 140 -1.89 9.34 20.44
CA GLN A 140 -2.66 10.32 19.66
C GLN A 140 -3.95 9.71 19.06
N PRO A 141 -4.91 9.25 19.88
CA PRO A 141 -6.04 8.43 19.41
C PRO A 141 -7.03 9.18 18.51
N LYS A 142 -7.00 10.51 18.53
CA LYS A 142 -7.81 11.34 17.64
C LYS A 142 -7.17 11.48 16.25
N ARG A 143 -5.85 11.36 16.16
CA ARG A 143 -5.08 11.62 14.95
C ARG A 143 -4.71 10.34 14.18
N PHE A 144 -4.63 9.18 14.84
CA PHE A 144 -4.16 7.95 14.24
C PHE A 144 -5.20 6.85 14.21
N ARG A 145 -5.17 6.06 13.14
CA ARG A 145 -5.84 4.76 13.02
C ARG A 145 -4.79 3.76 12.53
N GLY A 146 -4.87 2.52 12.97
CA GLY A 146 -3.92 1.48 12.59
C GLY A 146 -4.57 0.34 11.83
N VAL A 147 -3.80 -0.26 10.95
CA VAL A 147 -4.12 -1.54 10.33
C VAL A 147 -3.15 -2.61 10.80
N ALA A 148 -3.66 -3.81 11.06
CA ALA A 148 -2.87 -4.90 11.61
C ALA A 148 -1.99 -5.55 10.54
N ILE A 149 -0.75 -5.87 10.88
CA ILE A 149 0.03 -6.86 10.12
C ILE A 149 -0.27 -8.25 10.65
N LEU A 150 -0.32 -9.25 9.77
CA LEU A 150 -0.79 -10.59 10.10
C LEU A 150 0.26 -11.66 9.80
N PRO A 151 0.33 -12.75 10.60
CA PRO A 151 1.18 -13.90 10.32
C PRO A 151 0.53 -14.81 9.26
N VAL A 152 0.51 -14.36 8.00
CA VAL A 152 -0.30 -14.94 6.89
C VAL A 152 0.06 -16.38 6.52
N ILE A 153 1.16 -16.94 7.02
CA ILE A 153 1.54 -18.34 6.78
C ILE A 153 0.83 -19.32 7.72
N ASP A 154 0.23 -18.84 8.80
CA ASP A 154 -0.55 -19.62 9.76
C ASP A 154 -2.00 -19.09 9.78
N PRO A 155 -2.97 -19.78 9.16
CA PRO A 155 -4.34 -19.31 9.03
C PRO A 155 -5.06 -19.05 10.35
N ASP A 156 -4.82 -19.88 11.35
CA ASP A 156 -5.49 -19.75 12.67
C ASP A 156 -4.89 -18.59 13.45
N ALA A 157 -3.56 -18.46 13.46
CA ALA A 157 -2.86 -17.35 14.08
C ALA A 157 -3.18 -16.02 13.38
N MET A 158 -3.31 -16.02 12.04
CA MET A 158 -3.72 -14.86 11.24
C MET A 158 -5.09 -14.32 11.70
N VAL A 159 -6.08 -15.20 11.85
CA VAL A 159 -7.43 -14.81 12.29
C VAL A 159 -7.44 -14.39 13.77
N ALA A 160 -6.72 -15.11 14.63
CA ALA A 160 -6.61 -14.75 16.04
C ALA A 160 -5.99 -13.38 16.24
N GLU A 161 -4.91 -13.06 15.50
CA GLU A 161 -4.25 -11.74 15.58
C GLU A 161 -5.12 -10.63 15.00
N LEU A 162 -5.83 -10.87 13.88
CA LEU A 162 -6.80 -9.91 13.36
C LEU A 162 -7.88 -9.57 14.40
N ARG A 163 -8.46 -10.61 15.03
CA ARG A 163 -9.48 -10.41 16.07
C ARG A 163 -8.92 -9.58 17.21
N ARG A 164 -7.76 -9.95 17.75
CA ARG A 164 -7.09 -9.19 18.83
C ARG A 164 -6.90 -7.72 18.44
N CYS A 165 -6.36 -7.46 17.26
CA CYS A 165 -6.10 -6.09 16.82
C CYS A 165 -7.37 -5.26 16.69
N VAL A 166 -8.45 -5.83 16.15
CA VAL A 166 -9.71 -5.10 15.97
C VAL A 166 -10.45 -4.93 17.31
N THR A 167 -10.53 -5.97 18.15
CA THR A 167 -11.39 -5.93 19.34
C THR A 167 -10.70 -5.38 20.58
N GLU A 168 -9.37 -5.55 20.71
CA GLU A 168 -8.62 -5.12 21.90
C GLU A 168 -7.76 -3.88 21.64
N LEU A 169 -7.15 -3.76 20.44
CA LEU A 169 -6.28 -2.63 20.10
C LEU A 169 -6.99 -1.53 19.32
N GLY A 170 -8.24 -1.72 18.88
CA GLY A 170 -9.04 -0.72 18.18
C GLY A 170 -8.57 -0.44 16.75
N PHE A 171 -7.91 -1.41 16.10
CA PHE A 171 -7.49 -1.26 14.71
C PHE A 171 -8.68 -1.35 13.76
N VAL A 172 -8.57 -0.69 12.60
CA VAL A 172 -9.68 -0.55 11.66
C VAL A 172 -9.71 -1.64 10.58
N GLY A 173 -8.71 -2.50 10.56
CA GLY A 173 -8.60 -3.59 9.60
C GLY A 173 -7.23 -4.23 9.58
N ALA A 174 -6.91 -4.87 8.47
CA ALA A 174 -5.65 -5.56 8.27
C ALA A 174 -4.91 -5.11 7.01
N PHE A 175 -3.61 -5.26 7.05
CA PHE A 175 -2.70 -5.12 5.93
C PHE A 175 -2.25 -6.49 5.45
N VAL A 176 -2.18 -6.67 4.12
CA VAL A 176 -1.57 -7.83 3.49
C VAL A 176 -0.65 -7.36 2.36
N ALA A 177 0.59 -7.82 2.40
CA ALA A 177 1.55 -7.61 1.33
C ALA A 177 1.23 -8.49 0.13
N VAL A 178 1.34 -7.93 -1.09
CA VAL A 178 1.14 -8.67 -2.34
C VAL A 178 2.37 -8.57 -3.24
N GLY A 179 2.66 -9.63 -3.96
CA GLY A 179 3.82 -9.68 -4.86
C GLY A 179 4.42 -11.08 -4.95
N PRO A 180 5.55 -11.23 -5.65
CA PRO A 180 6.14 -12.53 -5.96
C PRO A 180 6.71 -13.28 -4.75
N THR A 181 7.00 -12.58 -3.65
CA THR A 181 7.49 -13.17 -2.40
C THR A 181 6.39 -13.41 -1.37
N ALA A 182 5.20 -12.87 -1.61
CA ALA A 182 4.05 -13.02 -0.75
C ALA A 182 3.14 -14.19 -1.20
N ARG A 183 2.27 -14.64 -0.31
CA ARG A 183 1.26 -15.64 -0.63
C ARG A 183 0.21 -15.02 -1.57
N ARG A 184 -0.14 -15.74 -2.66
CA ARG A 184 -1.14 -15.26 -3.63
C ARG A 184 -2.52 -15.14 -3.00
N MET A 185 -3.29 -14.11 -3.37
CA MET A 185 -4.58 -13.76 -2.75
C MET A 185 -5.73 -14.77 -3.00
N ASP A 186 -5.58 -15.71 -3.92
CA ASP A 186 -6.50 -16.84 -4.14
C ASP A 186 -6.06 -18.13 -3.40
N HIS A 187 -5.08 -18.04 -2.48
CA HIS A 187 -4.70 -19.18 -1.66
C HIS A 187 -5.84 -19.54 -0.69
N PRO A 188 -6.17 -20.86 -0.52
CA PRO A 188 -7.29 -21.28 0.33
C PRO A 188 -7.24 -20.73 1.77
N ASP A 189 -6.06 -20.55 2.33
CA ASP A 189 -5.89 -20.03 3.69
C ASP A 189 -6.47 -18.62 3.87
N TYR A 190 -6.52 -17.81 2.81
CA TYR A 190 -7.12 -16.48 2.87
C TYR A 190 -8.64 -16.50 2.98
N GLU A 191 -9.31 -17.65 2.76
CA GLU A 191 -10.73 -17.78 3.02
C GLU A 191 -11.07 -17.49 4.50
N HIS A 192 -10.20 -17.93 5.42
CA HIS A 192 -10.32 -17.63 6.85
C HIS A 192 -10.23 -16.12 7.13
N LEU A 193 -9.32 -15.42 6.43
CA LEU A 193 -9.17 -13.97 6.54
C LEU A 193 -10.40 -13.23 6.01
N TYR A 194 -10.86 -13.58 4.79
CA TYR A 194 -12.01 -12.91 4.18
C TYR A 194 -13.26 -13.03 5.04
N LYS A 195 -13.51 -14.21 5.58
CA LYS A 195 -14.61 -14.47 6.52
C LYS A 195 -14.47 -13.61 7.78
N ALA A 196 -13.30 -13.61 8.42
CA ALA A 196 -13.06 -12.86 9.64
C ALA A 196 -13.17 -11.34 9.44
N LEU A 197 -12.71 -10.81 8.30
CA LEU A 197 -12.86 -9.39 7.96
C LEU A 197 -14.33 -8.97 7.89
N VAL A 198 -15.18 -9.81 7.27
CA VAL A 198 -16.63 -9.53 7.19
C VAL A 198 -17.29 -9.64 8.56
N GLU A 199 -16.98 -10.67 9.37
CA GLU A 199 -17.52 -10.85 10.72
C GLU A 199 -17.15 -9.68 11.65
N LEU A 200 -15.93 -9.17 11.54
CA LEU A 200 -15.44 -8.04 12.33
C LEU A 200 -15.80 -6.69 11.73
N ASP A 201 -16.43 -6.69 10.55
CA ASP A 201 -16.68 -5.50 9.75
C ASP A 201 -15.41 -4.63 9.57
N ALA A 202 -14.28 -5.29 9.34
CA ALA A 202 -12.95 -4.73 9.17
C ALA A 202 -12.58 -4.59 7.69
N THR A 203 -11.71 -3.65 7.38
CA THR A 203 -11.27 -3.39 6.00
C THR A 203 -9.92 -4.05 5.74
N LEU A 204 -9.67 -4.53 4.52
CA LEU A 204 -8.39 -5.06 4.07
C LEU A 204 -7.63 -4.00 3.26
N TRP A 205 -6.38 -3.74 3.61
CA TRP A 205 -5.42 -2.95 2.80
C TRP A 205 -4.46 -3.88 2.10
N LEU A 206 -4.36 -3.78 0.77
CA LEU A 206 -3.41 -4.53 -0.06
C LEU A 206 -2.29 -3.62 -0.55
N HIS A 207 -1.05 -3.95 -0.23
CA HIS A 207 0.11 -3.16 -0.63
C HIS A 207 1.13 -4.01 -1.39
N PRO A 208 1.68 -3.55 -2.51
CA PRO A 208 2.72 -4.26 -3.23
C PRO A 208 4.00 -4.34 -2.39
N SER A 209 4.71 -5.47 -2.52
CA SER A 209 5.90 -5.76 -1.70
C SER A 209 7.06 -6.36 -2.48
N ARG A 210 7.02 -6.29 -3.82
CA ARG A 210 8.11 -6.80 -4.67
C ARG A 210 9.45 -6.17 -4.26
N PRO A 211 10.44 -6.97 -3.83
CA PRO A 211 11.75 -6.43 -3.50
C PRO A 211 12.64 -6.34 -4.75
N PRO A 212 13.68 -5.50 -4.74
CA PRO A 212 14.63 -5.40 -5.84
C PRO A 212 15.44 -6.69 -6.09
N THR A 213 15.37 -7.66 -5.17
CA THR A 213 16.03 -8.97 -5.29
C THR A 213 15.28 -9.97 -6.16
N VAL A 214 14.14 -9.61 -6.70
CA VAL A 214 13.39 -10.39 -7.70
C VAL A 214 13.67 -9.78 -9.07
N GLY A 215 14.32 -10.52 -9.97
CA GLY A 215 14.61 -10.07 -11.33
C GLY A 215 13.33 -9.85 -12.14
N ASP A 216 13.40 -8.95 -13.11
CA ASP A 216 12.27 -8.63 -13.99
C ASP A 216 12.17 -9.63 -15.15
N TYR A 217 13.32 -10.20 -15.55
CA TYR A 217 13.43 -11.26 -16.56
C TYR A 217 14.06 -12.53 -15.99
N ALA A 218 13.85 -13.66 -16.66
CA ALA A 218 14.28 -14.98 -16.18
C ALA A 218 15.79 -15.13 -16.00
N ASP A 219 16.59 -14.37 -16.71
CA ASP A 219 18.07 -14.37 -16.66
C ASP A 219 18.63 -13.31 -15.69
N GLU A 220 17.78 -12.49 -15.09
CA GLU A 220 18.16 -11.48 -14.12
C GLU A 220 18.10 -12.00 -12.67
N ARG A 221 19.06 -11.59 -11.87
CA ARG A 221 19.08 -11.88 -10.42
C ARG A 221 18.53 -10.77 -9.56
N LEU A 222 18.48 -9.56 -10.09
CA LEU A 222 18.01 -8.34 -9.45
C LEU A 222 17.17 -7.56 -10.45
N SER A 223 16.14 -6.89 -9.99
CA SER A 223 15.41 -5.92 -10.79
C SER A 223 16.32 -4.75 -11.15
N MET A 224 16.20 -4.28 -12.40
CA MET A 224 17.03 -3.21 -12.94
C MET A 224 16.20 -1.92 -13.08
N PHE A 225 16.89 -0.76 -13.08
CA PHE A 225 16.30 0.56 -13.40
C PHE A 225 15.10 0.95 -12.54
N TYR A 226 14.99 0.40 -11.32
CA TYR A 226 13.83 0.55 -10.42
C TYR A 226 12.51 -0.02 -10.99
N ASP A 227 12.57 -0.96 -11.92
CA ASP A 227 11.39 -1.60 -12.50
C ASP A 227 10.50 -2.20 -11.39
N TRP A 228 11.10 -2.86 -10.40
CA TRP A 228 10.38 -3.41 -9.24
C TRP A 228 9.44 -2.42 -8.55
N LEU A 229 9.83 -1.14 -8.49
CA LEU A 229 9.08 -0.06 -7.84
C LEU A 229 8.11 0.61 -8.81
N LEU A 230 8.60 1.00 -10.01
CA LEU A 230 7.86 1.87 -10.93
C LEU A 230 6.80 1.11 -11.73
N VAL A 231 7.06 -0.15 -12.06
CA VAL A 231 6.17 -1.02 -12.85
C VAL A 231 5.71 -2.21 -12.04
N GLY A 232 6.65 -2.89 -11.38
CA GLY A 232 6.41 -4.14 -10.67
C GLY A 232 5.36 -4.01 -9.57
N TRP A 233 5.37 -2.95 -8.78
CA TRP A 233 4.38 -2.74 -7.73
C TRP A 233 2.96 -2.55 -8.28
N LEU A 234 2.80 -1.80 -9.37
CA LEU A 234 1.50 -1.65 -10.03
C LEU A 234 1.02 -2.96 -10.65
N HIS A 235 1.95 -3.73 -11.23
CA HIS A 235 1.68 -5.07 -11.75
C HIS A 235 1.22 -6.03 -10.64
N ASP A 236 1.91 -6.05 -9.49
CA ASP A 236 1.60 -6.97 -8.39
C ASP A 236 0.25 -6.64 -7.75
N THR A 237 -0.08 -5.35 -7.57
CA THR A 237 -1.41 -4.90 -7.15
C THR A 237 -2.48 -5.38 -8.14
N THR A 238 -2.25 -5.17 -9.44
CA THR A 238 -3.16 -5.61 -10.50
C THR A 238 -3.39 -7.12 -10.46
N SER A 239 -2.30 -7.90 -10.35
CA SER A 239 -2.37 -9.36 -10.28
C SER A 239 -3.13 -9.85 -9.04
N ALA A 240 -2.93 -9.21 -7.88
CA ALA A 240 -3.66 -9.52 -6.66
C ALA A 240 -5.16 -9.26 -6.82
N MET A 241 -5.55 -8.13 -7.43
CA MET A 241 -6.95 -7.82 -7.73
C MET A 241 -7.58 -8.87 -8.66
N PHE A 242 -6.86 -9.29 -9.71
CA PHE A 242 -7.31 -10.39 -10.57
C PHE A 242 -7.53 -11.67 -9.78
N ARG A 243 -6.61 -12.07 -8.91
CA ARG A 243 -6.73 -13.27 -8.06
C ARG A 243 -7.96 -13.22 -7.17
N ILE A 244 -8.20 -12.10 -6.51
CA ILE A 244 -9.38 -11.89 -5.65
C ILE A 244 -10.67 -11.99 -6.45
N VAL A 245 -10.79 -11.31 -7.59
CA VAL A 245 -11.98 -11.34 -8.42
C VAL A 245 -12.22 -12.74 -8.94
N MET A 246 -11.21 -13.34 -9.59
CA MET A 246 -11.36 -14.62 -10.29
C MET A 246 -11.52 -15.83 -9.37
N SER A 247 -11.11 -15.71 -8.11
CA SER A 247 -11.44 -16.71 -7.09
C SER A 247 -12.85 -16.55 -6.50
N GLY A 248 -13.61 -15.52 -6.90
CA GLY A 248 -15.01 -15.32 -6.49
C GLY A 248 -15.17 -14.76 -5.06
N VAL A 249 -14.18 -14.05 -4.54
CA VAL A 249 -14.24 -13.46 -3.19
C VAL A 249 -15.46 -12.53 -3.04
N PHE A 250 -15.72 -11.67 -4.03
CA PHE A 250 -16.84 -10.73 -3.98
C PHE A 250 -18.22 -11.39 -4.17
N ASP A 251 -18.29 -12.62 -4.67
CA ASP A 251 -19.52 -13.39 -4.73
C ASP A 251 -19.81 -14.04 -3.36
N ARG A 252 -18.77 -14.57 -2.70
CA ARG A 252 -18.90 -15.17 -1.37
C ARG A 252 -19.03 -14.14 -0.25
N TYR A 253 -18.36 -13.00 -0.39
CA TYR A 253 -18.29 -11.95 0.62
C TYR A 253 -18.66 -10.58 0.03
N PRO A 254 -19.93 -10.34 -0.32
CA PRO A 254 -20.36 -9.13 -1.04
C PRO A 254 -20.17 -7.83 -0.24
N SER A 255 -20.08 -7.92 1.09
CA SER A 255 -19.85 -6.76 1.98
C SER A 255 -18.39 -6.49 2.29
N ILE A 256 -17.46 -7.33 1.81
CA ILE A 256 -16.02 -7.14 2.10
C ILE A 256 -15.52 -5.81 1.52
N ARG A 257 -14.72 -5.09 2.31
CA ARG A 257 -14.06 -3.86 1.88
C ARG A 257 -12.58 -4.11 1.68
N ILE A 258 -12.09 -3.83 0.48
CA ILE A 258 -10.69 -4.02 0.11
C ILE A 258 -10.19 -2.73 -0.52
N VAL A 259 -9.16 -2.15 0.09
CA VAL A 259 -8.43 -0.97 -0.40
C VAL A 259 -7.17 -1.42 -1.10
N THR A 260 -6.96 -0.95 -2.31
CA THR A 260 -5.73 -1.13 -3.08
C THR A 260 -4.99 0.20 -3.19
N HIS A 261 -3.67 0.16 -3.25
CA HIS A 261 -2.85 1.36 -3.31
C HIS A 261 -2.56 1.78 -4.76
N HIS A 262 -2.02 2.99 -4.92
CA HIS A 262 -1.51 3.51 -6.18
C HIS A 262 -2.56 3.47 -7.30
N HIS A 263 -3.72 4.12 -7.08
CA HIS A 263 -4.85 4.21 -8.04
C HIS A 263 -5.47 2.87 -8.46
N GLY A 264 -5.24 1.78 -7.71
CA GLY A 264 -5.70 0.44 -8.09
C GLY A 264 -4.81 -0.24 -9.13
N GLY A 265 -3.52 0.08 -9.14
CA GLY A 265 -2.54 -0.47 -10.08
C GLY A 265 -2.88 -0.11 -11.52
N PHE A 266 -2.82 -1.08 -12.43
CA PHE A 266 -3.19 -0.90 -13.84
C PHE A 266 -4.67 -1.14 -14.13
N ILE A 267 -5.51 -1.51 -13.15
CA ILE A 267 -6.91 -1.91 -13.41
C ILE A 267 -7.71 -0.84 -14.16
N PRO A 268 -7.69 0.46 -13.79
CA PRO A 268 -8.42 1.47 -14.56
C PRO A 268 -7.97 1.57 -16.01
N LEU A 269 -6.66 1.47 -16.26
CA LEU A 269 -6.09 1.48 -17.62
C LEU A 269 -6.50 0.24 -18.42
N LEU A 270 -6.73 -0.89 -17.77
CA LEU A 270 -7.12 -2.15 -18.40
C LEU A 270 -8.63 -2.27 -18.65
N ALA A 271 -9.46 -1.29 -18.26
CA ALA A 271 -10.90 -1.36 -18.41
C ALA A 271 -11.37 -1.78 -19.81
N PRO A 272 -10.84 -1.25 -20.94
CA PRO A 272 -11.22 -1.72 -22.28
C PRO A 272 -10.88 -3.19 -22.53
N ARG A 273 -9.78 -3.69 -21.98
CA ARG A 273 -9.40 -5.11 -22.11
C ARG A 273 -10.31 -6.02 -21.29
N LEU A 274 -10.73 -5.60 -20.09
CA LEU A 274 -11.65 -6.34 -19.24
C LEU A 274 -13.05 -6.46 -19.85
N THR A 275 -13.47 -5.44 -20.60
CA THR A 275 -14.82 -5.39 -21.18
C THR A 275 -14.91 -6.03 -22.58
N SER A 276 -13.85 -6.00 -23.38
CA SER A 276 -13.86 -6.48 -24.76
C SER A 276 -12.99 -7.70 -25.03
N ALA A 277 -11.73 -7.69 -24.58
CA ALA A 277 -10.80 -8.78 -24.87
C ALA A 277 -11.14 -10.06 -24.10
N TRP A 278 -11.64 -9.93 -22.88
CA TRP A 278 -12.03 -11.09 -22.07
C TRP A 278 -13.19 -11.90 -22.66
N PRO A 279 -14.34 -11.31 -23.01
CA PRO A 279 -15.40 -12.06 -23.69
C PRO A 279 -14.94 -12.74 -24.99
N SER A 280 -13.99 -12.10 -25.70
CA SER A 280 -13.38 -12.70 -26.90
C SER A 280 -12.57 -13.96 -26.56
N ALA A 281 -11.79 -13.93 -25.48
CA ALA A 281 -11.02 -15.09 -25.03
C ALA A 281 -11.94 -16.25 -24.58
N GLU A 282 -13.04 -15.95 -23.90
CA GLU A 282 -14.06 -16.96 -23.56
C GLU A 282 -14.72 -17.57 -24.82
N GLY A 283 -15.01 -16.73 -25.82
CA GLY A 283 -15.55 -17.18 -27.12
C GLY A 283 -14.59 -18.11 -27.88
N LEU A 284 -13.28 -18.01 -27.64
CA LEU A 284 -12.28 -18.93 -28.16
C LEU A 284 -12.16 -20.24 -27.37
N GLY A 285 -12.95 -20.42 -26.32
CA GLY A 285 -12.94 -21.63 -25.49
C GLY A 285 -11.73 -21.76 -24.59
N LEU A 286 -11.02 -20.66 -24.29
CA LEU A 286 -9.92 -20.70 -23.35
C LEU A 286 -10.44 -21.06 -21.95
N PRO A 287 -9.81 -22.03 -21.25
CA PRO A 287 -10.33 -22.52 -19.98
C PRO A 287 -10.23 -21.42 -18.89
N MET A 288 -11.37 -21.20 -18.24
CA MET A 288 -11.47 -20.34 -17.05
C MET A 288 -11.70 -21.23 -15.83
N PRO A 289 -10.78 -21.26 -14.86
CA PRO A 289 -10.85 -22.20 -13.74
C PRO A 289 -11.93 -21.85 -12.71
N THR A 290 -12.62 -20.69 -12.84
CA THR A 290 -13.54 -20.20 -11.82
C THR A 290 -14.94 -19.91 -12.34
N LYS A 291 -15.94 -20.12 -11.47
CA LYS A 291 -17.32 -19.70 -11.68
C LYS A 291 -17.54 -18.37 -10.96
N VAL A 292 -17.29 -17.28 -11.64
CA VAL A 292 -17.54 -15.92 -11.11
C VAL A 292 -18.76 -15.34 -11.82
N SER A 293 -19.62 -14.66 -11.05
CA SER A 293 -20.79 -14.00 -11.63
C SER A 293 -20.39 -12.90 -12.61
N LYS A 294 -21.15 -12.78 -13.71
CA LYS A 294 -20.89 -11.76 -14.75
C LYS A 294 -21.75 -10.52 -14.50
N PRO A 295 -21.33 -9.36 -15.00
CA PRO A 295 -20.08 -9.11 -15.73
C PRO A 295 -18.87 -8.96 -14.78
N TYR A 296 -17.72 -9.53 -15.15
CA TYR A 296 -16.49 -9.54 -14.32
C TYR A 296 -15.98 -8.15 -13.95
N VAL A 297 -16.13 -7.19 -14.86
CA VAL A 297 -15.68 -5.80 -14.63
C VAL A 297 -16.34 -5.17 -13.40
N GLU A 298 -17.58 -5.56 -13.09
CA GLU A 298 -18.29 -5.03 -11.92
C GLU A 298 -17.67 -5.48 -10.59
N HIS A 299 -17.01 -6.63 -10.56
CA HIS A 299 -16.28 -7.07 -9.38
C HIS A 299 -15.02 -6.24 -9.15
N PHE A 300 -14.31 -5.84 -10.22
CA PHE A 300 -13.17 -4.93 -10.09
C PHE A 300 -13.59 -3.56 -9.57
N ARG A 301 -14.78 -3.09 -9.92
CA ARG A 301 -15.32 -1.82 -9.42
C ARG A 301 -15.68 -1.83 -7.93
N LYS A 302 -15.71 -3.00 -7.28
CA LYS A 302 -15.98 -3.11 -5.83
C LYS A 302 -14.78 -2.73 -4.96
N PHE A 303 -13.57 -2.70 -5.50
CA PHE A 303 -12.41 -2.23 -4.75
C PHE A 303 -12.49 -0.74 -4.45
N TYR A 304 -11.87 -0.35 -3.36
CA TYR A 304 -11.44 1.02 -3.11
C TYR A 304 -9.99 1.18 -3.58
N CYS A 305 -9.61 2.38 -3.97
CA CYS A 305 -8.22 2.72 -4.25
C CYS A 305 -7.86 4.07 -3.65
N ASP A 306 -6.57 4.31 -3.45
CA ASP A 306 -6.09 5.60 -2.97
C ASP A 306 -5.40 6.44 -4.07
N THR A 307 -5.02 7.66 -3.69
CA THR A 307 -4.34 8.62 -4.56
C THR A 307 -2.83 8.63 -4.37
N ALA A 308 -2.26 7.61 -3.75
CA ALA A 308 -0.83 7.57 -3.42
C ALA A 308 0.07 7.74 -4.66
N VAL A 309 1.17 8.47 -4.46
CA VAL A 309 2.17 8.76 -5.49
C VAL A 309 1.63 9.51 -6.72
N SER A 310 0.56 10.30 -6.57
CA SER A 310 -0.03 11.11 -7.65
C SER A 310 0.58 12.50 -7.81
N GLY A 311 1.78 12.72 -7.31
CA GLY A 311 2.40 14.05 -7.21
C GLY A 311 2.62 14.84 -8.51
N PHE A 312 2.26 14.27 -9.68
CA PHE A 312 2.55 14.87 -10.98
C PHE A 312 1.30 15.17 -11.83
N GLY A 313 0.13 15.19 -11.22
CA GLY A 313 -1.07 15.66 -11.87
C GLY A 313 -2.31 14.80 -11.67
N PRO A 314 -3.50 15.32 -12.05
CA PRO A 314 -4.78 14.73 -11.70
C PRO A 314 -5.19 13.50 -12.53
N LYS A 315 -4.55 13.27 -13.69
CA LYS A 315 -5.08 12.32 -14.70
C LYS A 315 -5.19 10.88 -14.21
N ALA A 316 -4.25 10.41 -13.39
CA ALA A 316 -4.33 9.06 -12.82
C ALA A 316 -5.50 8.94 -11.84
N ILE A 317 -5.73 9.97 -11.03
CA ILE A 317 -6.86 10.01 -10.08
C ILE A 317 -8.18 10.09 -10.85
N GLU A 318 -8.28 10.94 -11.88
CA GLU A 318 -9.47 11.05 -12.73
C GLU A 318 -9.82 9.70 -13.38
N LEU A 319 -8.82 8.99 -13.92
CA LEU A 319 -9.02 7.65 -14.48
C LEU A 319 -9.52 6.65 -13.43
N ALA A 320 -9.00 6.72 -12.20
CA ALA A 320 -9.48 5.89 -11.10
C ALA A 320 -10.92 6.25 -10.70
N VAL A 321 -11.28 7.54 -10.65
CA VAL A 321 -12.65 8.00 -10.39
C VAL A 321 -13.61 7.51 -11.48
N ASP A 322 -13.22 7.59 -12.75
CA ASP A 322 -14.04 7.12 -13.87
C ASP A 322 -14.29 5.61 -13.81
N PHE A 323 -13.32 4.84 -13.34
CA PHE A 323 -13.44 3.39 -13.27
C PHE A 323 -14.15 2.89 -12.01
N PHE A 324 -13.69 3.31 -10.82
CA PHE A 324 -14.19 2.81 -9.53
C PHE A 324 -15.44 3.57 -9.03
N GLY A 325 -15.67 4.76 -9.53
CA GLY A 325 -16.65 5.71 -8.99
C GLY A 325 -16.06 6.63 -7.93
N PRO A 326 -16.59 7.87 -7.82
CA PRO A 326 -16.08 8.89 -6.91
C PRO A 326 -16.16 8.50 -5.43
N GLU A 327 -17.04 7.57 -5.07
CA GLU A 327 -17.23 7.09 -3.69
C GLU A 327 -16.23 6.03 -3.25
N ARG A 328 -15.37 5.56 -4.16
CA ARG A 328 -14.38 4.49 -3.89
C ARG A 328 -12.92 4.94 -4.01
N VAL A 329 -12.70 6.19 -4.37
CA VAL A 329 -11.36 6.78 -4.37
C VAL A 329 -11.13 7.48 -3.04
N LEU A 330 -9.98 7.23 -2.41
CA LEU A 330 -9.61 7.69 -1.08
C LEU A 330 -8.39 8.60 -1.19
N PHE A 331 -8.33 9.68 -0.43
CA PHE A 331 -7.07 10.37 -0.23
C PHE A 331 -6.09 9.45 0.50
N GLY A 332 -4.94 9.20 -0.08
CA GLY A 332 -3.80 8.49 0.48
C GLY A 332 -2.53 9.07 -0.11
N SER A 333 -1.53 9.35 0.72
CA SER A 333 -0.33 10.05 0.29
C SER A 333 0.89 9.16 0.07
N ASP A 334 0.97 8.01 0.75
CA ASP A 334 2.16 7.16 0.83
C ASP A 334 3.31 7.79 1.65
N ALA A 335 3.01 8.85 2.40
CA ALA A 335 4.02 9.51 3.24
C ALA A 335 4.49 8.59 4.39
N PRO A 336 5.73 8.74 4.88
CA PRO A 336 6.72 9.78 4.59
C PRO A 336 7.95 9.26 3.83
N LEU A 337 7.78 8.37 2.87
CA LEU A 337 8.89 7.71 2.17
C LEU A 337 9.57 8.56 1.08
N ASP A 338 9.13 9.81 0.89
CA ASP A 338 9.77 10.75 -0.03
C ASP A 338 11.03 11.43 0.52
N ILE A 339 11.69 12.24 -0.33
CA ILE A 339 12.96 12.91 0.00
C ILE A 339 12.83 14.02 1.04
N GLU A 340 11.63 14.56 1.30
CA GLU A 340 11.34 15.62 2.25
C GLU A 340 10.51 15.12 3.45
N ASN A 341 10.74 13.87 3.84
CA ASN A 341 10.13 13.28 5.03
C ASN A 341 8.58 13.36 5.04
N GLY A 342 7.95 13.16 3.88
CA GLY A 342 6.52 13.11 3.66
C GLY A 342 5.90 14.35 2.99
N GLN A 343 6.62 15.46 2.97
CA GLN A 343 6.08 16.73 2.47
C GLN A 343 5.77 16.67 0.98
N VAL A 344 6.65 16.07 0.17
CA VAL A 344 6.47 15.98 -1.30
C VAL A 344 5.26 15.15 -1.65
N PHE A 345 5.10 13.99 -1.04
CA PHE A 345 4.00 13.07 -1.33
C PHE A 345 2.65 13.67 -0.93
N ILE A 346 2.55 14.22 0.28
CA ILE A 346 1.31 14.85 0.75
C ILE A 346 0.91 16.03 -0.13
N THR A 347 1.82 16.98 -0.35
CA THR A 347 1.49 18.17 -1.14
C THR A 347 1.22 17.84 -2.61
N GLY A 348 1.93 16.84 -3.16
CA GLY A 348 1.70 16.34 -4.49
C GLY A 348 0.30 15.75 -4.67
N ALA A 349 -0.13 14.86 -3.75
CA ALA A 349 -1.47 14.27 -3.76
C ALA A 349 -2.56 15.34 -3.61
N LEU A 350 -2.42 16.26 -2.63
CA LEU A 350 -3.40 17.32 -2.41
C LEU A 350 -3.53 18.25 -3.63
N ARG A 351 -2.43 18.69 -4.23
CA ARG A 351 -2.45 19.50 -5.46
C ARG A 351 -3.09 18.75 -6.63
N SER A 352 -2.82 17.46 -6.77
CA SER A 352 -3.41 16.64 -7.83
C SER A 352 -4.93 16.52 -7.65
N ILE A 353 -5.41 16.29 -6.42
CA ILE A 353 -6.84 16.26 -6.09
C ILE A 353 -7.50 17.61 -6.37
N ASP A 354 -6.86 18.74 -6.00
CA ASP A 354 -7.40 20.09 -6.24
C ASP A 354 -7.50 20.38 -7.74
N ALA A 355 -6.53 19.92 -8.54
CA ALA A 355 -6.47 20.15 -9.99
C ALA A 355 -7.44 19.26 -10.80
N MET A 356 -8.11 18.27 -10.20
CA MET A 356 -9.05 17.40 -10.91
C MET A 356 -10.23 18.16 -11.51
N ALA A 357 -10.65 17.76 -12.71
CA ALA A 357 -11.84 18.29 -13.39
C ALA A 357 -13.13 17.62 -12.86
N VAL A 358 -13.37 17.68 -11.54
CA VAL A 358 -14.53 17.10 -10.85
C VAL A 358 -15.22 18.12 -9.94
N SER A 359 -16.40 17.80 -9.46
CA SER A 359 -17.14 18.67 -8.53
C SER A 359 -16.41 18.84 -7.18
N SER A 360 -16.67 19.91 -6.48
CA SER A 360 -16.18 20.13 -5.10
C SER A 360 -16.67 19.04 -4.15
N GLU A 361 -17.85 18.50 -4.39
CA GLU A 361 -18.41 17.40 -3.63
C GLU A 361 -17.60 16.11 -3.79
N THR A 362 -17.17 15.80 -5.00
CA THR A 362 -16.28 14.67 -5.29
C THR A 362 -14.91 14.84 -4.60
N ARG A 363 -14.31 16.03 -4.67
CA ARG A 363 -13.06 16.31 -3.95
C ARG A 363 -13.19 16.11 -2.44
N THR A 364 -14.27 16.65 -1.85
CA THR A 364 -14.56 16.47 -0.42
C THR A 364 -14.79 15.00 -0.07
N ALA A 365 -15.46 14.24 -0.94
CA ALA A 365 -15.65 12.81 -0.73
C ALA A 365 -14.31 12.06 -0.71
N ILE A 366 -13.41 12.34 -1.64
CA ILE A 366 -12.06 11.73 -1.71
C ILE A 366 -11.25 12.13 -0.48
N LEU A 367 -11.23 13.40 -0.09
CA LEU A 367 -10.42 13.90 1.03
C LEU A 367 -10.86 13.36 2.39
N SER A 368 -12.14 13.02 2.57
CA SER A 368 -12.66 12.65 3.90
C SER A 368 -13.79 11.62 3.90
N ARG A 369 -14.94 11.89 3.27
CA ARG A 369 -16.16 11.11 3.47
C ARG A 369 -16.01 9.62 3.11
N ASN A 370 -15.29 9.33 2.04
CA ASN A 370 -15.06 7.95 1.60
C ASN A 370 -14.23 7.18 2.63
N VAL A 371 -13.16 7.81 3.15
CA VAL A 371 -12.31 7.20 4.17
C VAL A 371 -13.08 7.06 5.49
N ALA A 372 -13.77 8.09 5.95
CA ALA A 372 -14.57 8.05 7.17
C ALA A 372 -15.59 6.90 7.16
N ARG A 373 -16.22 6.65 6.00
CA ARG A 373 -17.17 5.54 5.83
C ARG A 373 -16.53 4.17 6.02
N ILE A 374 -15.32 3.94 5.53
CA ILE A 374 -14.63 2.65 5.70
C ILE A 374 -13.97 2.49 7.07
N LEU A 375 -13.66 3.59 7.75
CA LEU A 375 -13.12 3.62 9.12
C LEU A 375 -14.23 3.63 10.19
N LYS A 376 -15.49 3.86 9.81
CA LYS A 376 -16.65 4.02 10.73
C LYS A 376 -16.45 5.15 11.75
N THR A 377 -15.75 6.20 11.36
CA THR A 377 -15.54 7.41 12.14
C THR A 377 -16.52 8.48 11.64
N GLY A 378 -17.80 8.26 11.85
CA GLY A 378 -18.88 9.21 11.56
C GLY A 378 -19.49 9.76 12.83
#